data_38d41c4ab7a62d00905746620cfec683
#
_entry.id   38d41c4ab7a62d00905746620cfec683
#
_cell.length_a   1.000
_cell.length_b   1.000
_cell.length_c   1.000
_cell.angle_alpha   90.00
_cell.angle_beta   90.00
_cell.angle_gamma   90.00
#
_symmetry.space_group_name_H-M   'P 1'
#
loop_
_entity.id
_entity.type
_entity.pdbx_description
1 polymer ?
#
loop_
_entity_poly.entity_id
_entity_poly.type
_entity_poly.pdbx_seq_one_letter_code
_entity_poly.pdbx_strand_id
1 'polypeptide(L)'
;MMKRFFQVAMTAFLLLLTVWLGAPSRVPAEDGTGVSPDRFARLAKGINLPGWMWLNRRDVNELERRFSTEDLNLIHSLGLTHVRVPVDMANVYDVREKELLNPRAVELLDQGIEKILDHGLAVVVDLHSISQREGGSNYSGPLGEDEKFTETFIQFWSRFAKHLSRHDPERVFLEPMNEPVFRQKEDQWPPIQERVIQAIRENAPRHTILATGASWSNIHTFVKLTPLADKNIIYNFHFYEPHIFTHQGATWSSDMVKILREVPYPSTPEAVQKPIGLVEDEEAKKALQRYGEERWNADKISEAIGQAAAWGQTHGVQLTCNEFGAYRNFCLPEYRIPWIHDLRAALEQNHIGWCMWEFDGGFGLVRRENRKAVLDEDMAKALGLKG
;
A
#
# COMPACT_ATOMS: atom_id res chain seq x y z
N MET A 1 89.12 -6.12 -16.81
CA MET A 1 88.14 -5.03 -16.62
C MET A 1 86.76 -5.63 -16.58
N MET A 2 86.20 -5.68 -15.40
CA MET A 2 85.00 -6.45 -15.08
C MET A 2 83.74 -5.66 -15.40
N LYS A 3 82.83 -6.28 -16.16
CA LYS A 3 81.42 -5.81 -16.30
C LYS A 3 80.60 -6.57 -15.31
N ARG A 4 79.98 -5.88 -14.37
CA ARG A 4 78.97 -6.44 -13.44
C ARG A 4 77.59 -6.25 -14.06
N PHE A 5 76.88 -7.36 -14.20
CA PHE A 5 75.45 -7.43 -14.52
C PHE A 5 74.62 -7.16 -13.27
N PHE A 6 73.69 -6.21 -13.32
CA PHE A 6 72.66 -6.05 -12.34
C PHE A 6 71.35 -6.74 -12.85
N GLN A 7 70.93 -7.76 -12.17
CA GLN A 7 69.63 -8.39 -12.35
C GLN A 7 68.64 -7.64 -11.49
N VAL A 8 67.62 -7.03 -12.12
CA VAL A 8 66.45 -6.43 -11.44
C VAL A 8 65.35 -7.50 -11.39
N ALA A 9 65.06 -8.00 -10.19
CA ALA A 9 63.92 -8.85 -9.94
C ALA A 9 62.64 -8.01 -9.85
N MET A 10 61.73 -8.21 -10.79
CA MET A 10 60.41 -7.60 -10.80
C MET A 10 59.43 -8.48 -9.98
N THR A 11 59.16 -8.08 -8.74
CA THR A 11 58.16 -8.73 -7.88
C THR A 11 56.80 -8.17 -8.23
N ALA A 12 55.96 -8.98 -8.87
CA ALA A 12 54.54 -8.65 -9.12
C ALA A 12 53.77 -8.78 -7.82
N PHE A 13 53.25 -7.66 -7.29
CA PHE A 13 52.28 -7.64 -6.21
C PHE A 13 50.87 -7.82 -6.80
N LEU A 14 50.29 -9.01 -6.67
CA LEU A 14 48.87 -9.23 -6.91
C LEU A 14 48.09 -8.62 -5.73
N LEU A 15 47.47 -7.47 -5.93
CA LEU A 15 46.44 -6.94 -5.04
C LEU A 15 45.13 -7.73 -5.28
N LEU A 16 44.84 -8.69 -4.42
CA LEU A 16 43.50 -9.27 -4.27
C LEU A 16 42.58 -8.24 -3.64
N LEU A 17 41.79 -7.55 -4.45
CA LEU A 17 40.59 -6.80 -3.97
C LEU A 17 39.56 -7.84 -3.50
N THR A 18 39.53 -8.15 -2.21
CA THR A 18 38.38 -8.78 -1.57
C THR A 18 37.27 -7.73 -1.50
N VAL A 19 36.30 -7.84 -2.42
CA VAL A 19 35.03 -7.15 -2.27
C VAL A 19 34.32 -7.76 -1.07
N TRP A 20 34.39 -7.06 0.03
CA TRP A 20 33.61 -7.35 1.22
C TRP A 20 32.17 -6.99 0.93
N LEU A 21 31.35 -7.96 0.50
CA LEU A 21 29.89 -7.84 0.50
C LEU A 21 29.48 -7.78 1.98
N GLY A 22 29.44 -6.58 2.52
CA GLY A 22 28.90 -6.33 3.84
C GLY A 22 27.46 -6.81 3.87
N ALA A 23 27.18 -7.78 4.73
CA ALA A 23 25.80 -8.10 5.11
C ALA A 23 25.12 -6.78 5.54
N PRO A 24 23.85 -6.56 5.16
CA PRO A 24 23.14 -5.37 5.59
C PRO A 24 23.21 -5.28 7.11
N SER A 25 23.78 -4.19 7.61
CA SER A 25 23.83 -3.91 9.05
C SER A 25 22.39 -3.90 9.57
N ARG A 26 22.01 -4.90 10.34
CA ARG A 26 20.81 -4.85 11.18
C ARG A 26 20.98 -3.62 12.06
N VAL A 27 20.15 -2.58 11.83
CA VAL A 27 20.01 -1.49 12.79
C VAL A 27 19.41 -2.13 14.06
N PRO A 28 20.10 -2.12 15.19
CA PRO A 28 19.52 -2.62 16.42
C PRO A 28 18.34 -1.71 16.76
N ALA A 29 17.19 -2.29 17.08
CA ALA A 29 16.14 -1.57 17.79
C ALA A 29 16.70 -1.24 19.19
N GLU A 30 17.20 -0.02 19.36
CA GLU A 30 17.57 0.49 20.67
C GLU A 30 16.28 0.71 21.46
N ASP A 31 16.19 0.12 22.63
CA ASP A 31 15.22 0.40 23.71
C ASP A 31 13.79 -0.17 23.62
N GLY A 32 13.46 -1.08 22.72
CA GLY A 32 12.13 -1.75 22.70
C GLY A 32 10.95 -0.80 22.39
N THR A 33 11.22 0.43 21.94
CA THR A 33 10.20 1.45 21.61
C THR A 33 9.85 1.51 20.13
N GLY A 34 10.69 0.97 19.22
CA GLY A 34 10.48 0.97 17.79
C GLY A 34 9.77 -0.28 17.27
N VAL A 35 9.55 -0.33 15.94
CA VAL A 35 8.99 -1.51 15.27
C VAL A 35 10.02 -2.61 15.20
N SER A 36 9.76 -3.75 15.84
CA SER A 36 10.68 -4.91 15.80
C SER A 36 10.74 -5.53 14.40
N PRO A 37 11.87 -6.16 14.00
CA PRO A 37 11.96 -6.86 12.72
C PRO A 37 10.89 -7.94 12.54
N ASP A 38 10.53 -8.67 13.60
CA ASP A 38 9.51 -9.72 13.56
C ASP A 38 8.11 -9.13 13.33
N ARG A 39 7.82 -7.97 13.93
CA ARG A 39 6.57 -7.25 13.72
C ARG A 39 6.48 -6.71 12.29
N PHE A 40 7.57 -6.13 11.77
CA PHE A 40 7.62 -5.66 10.39
C PHE A 40 7.50 -6.80 9.37
N ALA A 41 8.12 -7.96 9.62
CA ALA A 41 8.04 -9.12 8.75
C ALA A 41 6.58 -9.61 8.53
N ARG A 42 5.67 -9.30 9.46
CA ARG A 42 4.24 -9.60 9.31
C ARG A 42 3.56 -8.77 8.22
N LEU A 43 4.16 -7.66 7.80
CA LEU A 43 3.68 -6.83 6.71
C LEU A 43 4.46 -7.05 5.40
N ALA A 44 5.17 -8.18 5.26
CA ALA A 44 5.99 -8.45 4.08
C ALA A 44 5.16 -8.59 2.80
N LYS A 45 4.05 -9.35 2.84
CA LYS A 45 3.20 -9.67 1.68
C LYS A 45 1.74 -9.66 2.09
N GLY A 46 0.95 -8.75 1.53
CA GLY A 46 -0.44 -8.60 1.92
C GLY A 46 -1.43 -8.56 0.79
N ILE A 47 -2.69 -8.62 1.16
CA ILE A 47 -3.82 -8.46 0.26
C ILE A 47 -4.91 -7.61 0.90
N ASN A 48 -5.48 -6.69 0.15
CA ASN A 48 -6.62 -5.89 0.59
C ASN A 48 -7.91 -6.71 0.47
N LEU A 49 -8.78 -6.63 1.50
CA LEU A 49 -10.12 -7.19 1.52
C LEU A 49 -11.18 -6.08 1.56
N PRO A 50 -11.37 -5.30 0.48
CA PRO A 50 -12.39 -4.26 0.43
C PRO A 50 -13.80 -4.85 0.40
N GLY A 51 -14.78 -4.02 0.71
CA GLY A 51 -16.19 -4.37 0.56
C GLY A 51 -16.81 -5.12 1.73
N TRP A 52 -16.10 -5.24 2.84
CA TRP A 52 -16.64 -5.74 4.09
C TRP A 52 -17.09 -4.58 5.00
N MET A 53 -16.16 -3.84 5.58
CA MET A 53 -16.43 -2.68 6.44
C MET A 53 -16.40 -1.35 5.69
N TRP A 54 -16.15 -1.39 4.38
CA TRP A 54 -16.20 -0.28 3.45
C TRP A 54 -17.46 -0.37 2.56
N LEU A 55 -17.98 0.74 2.04
CA LEU A 55 -19.17 0.83 1.17
C LEU A 55 -20.52 0.47 1.81
N ASN A 56 -20.75 0.91 3.07
CA ASN A 56 -22.05 0.75 3.79
C ASN A 56 -22.59 -0.69 3.90
N ARG A 57 -21.75 -1.70 3.84
CA ARG A 57 -22.16 -3.09 3.96
C ARG A 57 -22.21 -3.50 5.43
N ARG A 58 -23.37 -3.30 6.05
CA ARG A 58 -23.61 -3.58 7.48
C ARG A 58 -24.21 -4.96 7.77
N ASP A 59 -24.34 -5.82 6.77
CA ASP A 59 -24.94 -7.15 6.96
C ASP A 59 -23.89 -8.17 7.41
N VAL A 60 -24.05 -8.68 8.64
CA VAL A 60 -23.23 -9.76 9.22
C VAL A 60 -23.15 -10.97 8.29
N ASN A 61 -24.25 -11.30 7.62
CA ASN A 61 -24.30 -12.43 6.70
C ASN A 61 -23.50 -12.16 5.41
N GLU A 62 -23.22 -10.90 5.06
CA GLU A 62 -22.32 -10.57 3.97
C GLU A 62 -20.86 -10.79 4.35
N LEU A 63 -20.50 -10.59 5.62
CA LEU A 63 -19.16 -10.84 6.12
C LEU A 63 -18.74 -12.30 5.89
N GLU A 64 -19.55 -13.26 6.38
CA GLU A 64 -19.31 -14.69 6.20
C GLU A 64 -19.34 -15.11 4.73
N ARG A 65 -20.18 -14.44 3.93
CA ARG A 65 -20.32 -14.75 2.50
C ARG A 65 -19.18 -14.16 1.66
N ARG A 66 -18.57 -13.08 2.13
CA ARG A 66 -17.56 -12.36 1.34
C ARG A 66 -16.15 -12.86 1.57
N PHE A 67 -15.83 -13.20 2.82
CA PHE A 67 -14.53 -13.75 3.20
C PHE A 67 -14.73 -15.01 4.02
N SER A 68 -14.86 -16.11 3.30
CA SER A 68 -15.06 -17.42 3.90
C SER A 68 -13.77 -17.94 4.56
N THR A 69 -13.90 -19.00 5.33
CA THR A 69 -12.74 -19.72 5.86
C THR A 69 -11.84 -20.24 4.74
N GLU A 70 -12.45 -20.68 3.64
CA GLU A 70 -11.71 -21.14 2.44
C GLU A 70 -10.90 -20.01 1.80
N ASP A 71 -11.43 -18.77 1.76
CA ASP A 71 -10.68 -17.61 1.25
C ASP A 71 -9.45 -17.31 2.12
N LEU A 72 -9.60 -17.31 3.45
CA LEU A 72 -8.48 -17.06 4.37
C LEU A 72 -7.46 -18.20 4.33
N ASN A 73 -7.90 -19.44 4.19
CA ASN A 73 -7.03 -20.59 3.97
C ASN A 73 -6.24 -20.45 2.66
N LEU A 74 -6.88 -20.00 1.59
CA LEU A 74 -6.20 -19.73 0.31
C LEU A 74 -5.16 -18.62 0.48
N ILE A 75 -5.52 -17.48 1.08
CA ILE A 75 -4.61 -16.37 1.35
C ILE A 75 -3.38 -16.84 2.12
N HIS A 76 -3.57 -17.61 3.20
CA HIS A 76 -2.48 -18.14 4.00
C HIS A 76 -1.62 -19.15 3.22
N SER A 77 -2.24 -20.06 2.46
CA SER A 77 -1.51 -21.10 1.69
C SER A 77 -0.63 -20.51 0.60
N LEU A 78 -1.05 -19.38 0.00
CA LEU A 78 -0.26 -18.63 -0.97
C LEU A 78 0.99 -17.96 -0.36
N GLY A 79 1.13 -17.95 0.97
CA GLY A 79 2.26 -17.34 1.68
C GLY A 79 2.11 -15.84 1.90
N LEU A 80 0.91 -15.31 1.78
CA LEU A 80 0.58 -13.96 2.25
C LEU A 80 0.67 -13.92 3.78
N THR A 81 1.13 -12.79 4.32
CA THR A 81 1.43 -12.63 5.76
C THR A 81 0.40 -11.77 6.48
N HIS A 82 -0.33 -10.93 5.76
CA HIS A 82 -1.33 -10.04 6.33
C HIS A 82 -2.48 -9.73 5.38
N VAL A 83 -3.53 -9.24 5.99
CA VAL A 83 -4.73 -8.71 5.32
C VAL A 83 -4.90 -7.26 5.73
N ARG A 84 -5.11 -6.37 4.78
CA ARG A 84 -5.55 -5.00 5.04
C ARG A 84 -7.07 -4.92 4.90
N VAL A 85 -7.73 -4.41 5.95
CA VAL A 85 -9.19 -4.32 6.08
C VAL A 85 -9.61 -2.87 5.98
N PRO A 86 -10.11 -2.42 4.82
CA PRO A 86 -10.68 -1.09 4.65
C PRO A 86 -11.95 -0.91 5.49
N VAL A 87 -11.99 0.16 6.28
CA VAL A 87 -13.10 0.54 7.17
C VAL A 87 -13.60 1.94 6.81
N ASP A 88 -14.91 2.11 6.69
CA ASP A 88 -15.53 3.42 6.56
C ASP A 88 -15.91 3.96 7.94
N MET A 89 -15.48 5.20 8.26
CA MET A 89 -15.86 5.85 9.50
C MET A 89 -17.39 5.88 9.69
N ALA A 90 -18.15 6.11 8.63
CA ALA A 90 -19.62 6.14 8.69
C ALA A 90 -20.25 4.81 9.12
N ASN A 91 -19.54 3.68 9.02
CA ASN A 91 -20.01 2.38 9.50
C ASN A 91 -19.78 2.20 10.99
N VAL A 92 -18.65 2.70 11.51
CA VAL A 92 -18.23 2.43 12.90
C VAL A 92 -18.48 3.60 13.85
N TYR A 93 -18.66 4.83 13.34
CA TYR A 93 -18.90 6.02 14.15
C TYR A 93 -20.41 6.24 14.39
N ASP A 94 -20.80 6.51 15.64
CA ASP A 94 -22.18 6.90 15.98
C ASP A 94 -22.19 7.90 17.12
N VAL A 95 -22.57 9.17 16.82
CA VAL A 95 -22.65 10.28 17.80
C VAL A 95 -23.68 10.05 18.92
N ARG A 96 -24.62 9.11 18.72
CA ARG A 96 -25.65 8.79 19.72
C ARG A 96 -25.11 7.87 20.80
N GLU A 97 -24.03 7.18 20.54
CA GLU A 97 -23.40 6.26 21.48
C GLU A 97 -22.41 6.98 22.39
N LYS A 98 -22.37 6.58 23.66
CA LYS A 98 -21.47 7.18 24.67
C LYS A 98 -19.99 7.10 24.27
N GLU A 99 -19.59 6.01 23.68
CA GLU A 99 -18.22 5.78 23.22
C GLU A 99 -18.00 6.25 21.77
N LEU A 100 -18.99 6.93 21.16
CA LEU A 100 -18.96 7.40 19.76
C LEU A 100 -18.77 6.29 18.72
N LEU A 101 -18.97 5.02 19.10
CA LEU A 101 -18.83 3.86 18.22
C LEU A 101 -20.14 3.09 18.13
N ASN A 102 -20.50 2.65 16.94
CA ASN A 102 -21.62 1.75 16.71
C ASN A 102 -21.29 0.35 17.27
N PRO A 103 -21.94 -0.11 18.36
CA PRO A 103 -21.56 -1.35 19.03
C PRO A 103 -21.63 -2.58 18.11
N ARG A 104 -22.63 -2.63 17.23
CA ARG A 104 -22.79 -3.75 16.30
C ARG A 104 -21.70 -3.78 15.24
N ALA A 105 -21.33 -2.61 14.72
CA ALA A 105 -20.29 -2.52 13.68
C ALA A 105 -18.91 -2.88 14.23
N VAL A 106 -18.57 -2.42 15.43
CA VAL A 106 -17.26 -2.76 16.03
C VAL A 106 -17.20 -4.22 16.48
N GLU A 107 -18.32 -4.81 16.93
CA GLU A 107 -18.40 -6.26 17.20
C GLU A 107 -18.12 -7.09 15.94
N LEU A 108 -18.67 -6.69 14.80
CA LEU A 108 -18.42 -7.34 13.51
C LEU A 108 -16.96 -7.20 13.06
N LEU A 109 -16.38 -6.03 13.27
CA LEU A 109 -14.98 -5.80 12.98
C LEU A 109 -14.09 -6.70 13.85
N ASP A 110 -14.39 -6.81 15.16
CA ASP A 110 -13.67 -7.69 16.08
C ASP A 110 -13.74 -9.15 15.62
N GLN A 111 -14.93 -9.66 15.28
CA GLN A 111 -15.09 -11.02 14.77
C GLN A 111 -14.26 -11.30 13.53
N GLY A 112 -14.16 -10.34 12.62
CA GLY A 112 -13.34 -10.49 11.44
C GLY A 112 -11.84 -10.39 11.72
N ILE A 113 -11.40 -9.49 12.60
CA ILE A 113 -10.02 -9.42 13.05
C ILE A 113 -9.61 -10.76 13.65
N GLU A 114 -10.38 -11.29 14.62
CA GLU A 114 -10.09 -12.58 15.26
C GLU A 114 -10.05 -13.72 14.23
N LYS A 115 -11.02 -13.76 13.30
CA LYS A 115 -11.04 -14.77 12.24
C LYS A 115 -9.78 -14.74 11.38
N ILE A 116 -9.27 -13.56 11.03
CA ILE A 116 -8.03 -13.41 10.25
C ILE A 116 -6.82 -13.84 11.08
N LEU A 117 -6.76 -13.43 12.37
CA LEU A 117 -5.70 -13.81 13.30
C LEU A 117 -5.63 -15.33 13.53
N ASP A 118 -6.78 -16.01 13.63
CA ASP A 118 -6.90 -17.47 13.79
C ASP A 118 -6.35 -18.25 12.59
N HIS A 119 -6.31 -17.62 11.40
CA HIS A 119 -5.70 -18.20 10.20
C HIS A 119 -4.20 -17.88 10.08
N GLY A 120 -3.57 -17.34 11.13
CA GLY A 120 -2.12 -17.08 11.18
C GLY A 120 -1.69 -15.80 10.44
N LEU A 121 -2.64 -14.97 10.00
CA LEU A 121 -2.42 -13.71 9.30
C LEU A 121 -2.38 -12.54 10.27
N ALA A 122 -1.63 -11.49 9.95
CA ALA A 122 -1.74 -10.19 10.62
C ALA A 122 -2.84 -9.33 9.97
N VAL A 123 -3.23 -8.25 10.66
CA VAL A 123 -4.31 -7.36 10.20
C VAL A 123 -3.83 -5.92 10.21
N VAL A 124 -4.04 -5.21 9.11
CA VAL A 124 -4.01 -3.74 9.08
C VAL A 124 -5.45 -3.25 9.07
N VAL A 125 -5.86 -2.56 10.13
CA VAL A 125 -7.14 -1.86 10.19
C VAL A 125 -6.94 -0.48 9.58
N ASP A 126 -7.44 -0.30 8.37
CA ASP A 126 -7.31 0.91 7.58
C ASP A 126 -8.59 1.74 7.64
N LEU A 127 -8.51 2.98 8.12
CA LEU A 127 -9.61 3.90 7.97
C LEU A 127 -9.64 4.44 6.55
N HIS A 128 -10.41 3.78 5.71
CA HIS A 128 -10.40 3.96 4.26
C HIS A 128 -11.13 5.23 3.80
N SER A 129 -12.23 5.57 4.47
CA SER A 129 -12.98 6.78 4.16
C SER A 129 -13.64 7.37 5.39
N ILE A 130 -13.83 8.68 5.42
CA ILE A 130 -14.46 9.42 6.52
C ILE A 130 -15.80 10.05 6.13
N SER A 131 -16.14 10.10 4.85
CA SER A 131 -17.46 10.51 4.38
C SER A 131 -17.82 9.82 3.08
N GLN A 132 -19.01 9.24 3.04
CA GLN A 132 -19.63 8.81 1.79
C GLN A 132 -20.54 9.94 1.31
N ARG A 133 -20.03 10.87 0.53
CA ARG A 133 -20.89 11.70 -0.32
C ARG A 133 -20.96 11.03 -1.68
N GLU A 134 -22.18 10.69 -2.11
CA GLU A 134 -22.44 10.21 -3.46
C GLU A 134 -21.75 11.13 -4.48
N GLY A 135 -20.89 10.57 -5.34
CA GLY A 135 -20.21 11.27 -6.40
C GLY A 135 -18.92 12.03 -6.05
N GLY A 136 -18.40 11.95 -4.83
CA GLY A 136 -17.17 12.65 -4.43
C GLY A 136 -15.98 11.73 -4.20
N SER A 137 -14.89 11.95 -4.94
CA SER A 137 -13.59 11.32 -4.74
C SER A 137 -12.80 11.87 -3.53
N ASN A 138 -13.45 12.57 -2.60
CA ASN A 138 -12.78 13.16 -1.46
C ASN A 138 -12.94 12.28 -0.22
N TYR A 139 -12.10 11.26 -0.12
CA TYR A 139 -12.07 10.35 1.03
C TYR A 139 -11.71 11.06 2.35
N SER A 140 -10.99 12.20 2.28
CA SER A 140 -10.59 12.99 3.45
C SER A 140 -11.73 13.84 4.03
N GLY A 141 -12.86 14.00 3.30
CA GLY A 141 -13.96 14.85 3.74
C GLY A 141 -13.50 16.30 4.02
N PRO A 142 -14.03 16.94 5.08
CA PRO A 142 -13.71 18.33 5.44
C PRO A 142 -12.45 18.46 6.33
N LEU A 143 -11.60 17.45 6.45
CA LEU A 143 -10.36 17.56 7.22
C LEU A 143 -9.50 18.73 6.72
N GLY A 144 -8.99 19.54 7.64
CA GLY A 144 -8.19 20.73 7.36
C GLY A 144 -9.01 21.94 6.87
N GLU A 145 -10.29 21.78 6.54
CA GLU A 145 -11.19 22.89 6.16
C GLU A 145 -12.17 23.27 7.29
N ASP A 146 -12.57 22.28 8.09
CA ASP A 146 -13.43 22.43 9.26
C ASP A 146 -12.72 21.88 10.50
N GLU A 147 -12.27 22.80 11.37
CA GLU A 147 -11.56 22.42 12.59
C GLU A 147 -12.44 21.62 13.55
N LYS A 148 -13.75 21.91 13.62
CA LYS A 148 -14.68 21.13 14.44
C LYS A 148 -14.79 19.68 13.93
N PHE A 149 -14.76 19.49 12.65
CA PHE A 149 -14.73 18.15 12.07
C PHE A 149 -13.39 17.45 12.33
N THR A 150 -12.28 18.17 12.22
CA THR A 150 -10.94 17.66 12.55
C THR A 150 -10.86 17.21 14.01
N GLU A 151 -11.40 17.99 14.96
CA GLU A 151 -11.51 17.57 16.37
C GLU A 151 -12.38 16.32 16.53
N THR A 152 -13.51 16.25 15.83
CA THR A 152 -14.38 15.05 15.85
C THR A 152 -13.63 13.82 15.34
N PHE A 153 -12.83 13.96 14.30
CA PHE A 153 -12.01 12.89 13.73
C PHE A 153 -10.95 12.39 14.72
N ILE A 154 -10.29 13.31 15.43
CA ILE A 154 -9.31 12.98 16.48
C ILE A 154 -10.00 12.27 17.65
N GLN A 155 -11.17 12.77 18.10
CA GLN A 155 -11.95 12.11 19.14
C GLN A 155 -12.43 10.71 18.74
N PHE A 156 -12.87 10.54 17.49
CA PHE A 156 -13.20 9.23 16.94
C PHE A 156 -12.00 8.29 17.06
N TRP A 157 -10.83 8.69 16.60
CA TRP A 157 -9.63 7.85 16.69
C TRP A 157 -9.24 7.53 18.14
N SER A 158 -9.38 8.47 19.07
CA SER A 158 -9.17 8.19 20.50
C SER A 158 -10.05 7.03 20.98
N ARG A 159 -11.34 7.02 20.63
CA ARG A 159 -12.29 5.95 20.99
C ARG A 159 -12.05 4.66 20.23
N PHE A 160 -11.81 4.77 18.94
CA PHE A 160 -11.59 3.61 18.09
C PHE A 160 -10.28 2.89 18.43
N ALA A 161 -9.20 3.61 18.66
CA ALA A 161 -7.94 3.06 19.14
C ALA A 161 -8.07 2.37 20.50
N LYS A 162 -8.82 2.98 21.45
CA LYS A 162 -9.14 2.34 22.74
C LYS A 162 -9.89 1.04 22.54
N HIS A 163 -10.84 1.00 21.60
CA HIS A 163 -11.57 -0.24 21.26
C HIS A 163 -10.61 -1.29 20.68
N LEU A 164 -9.81 -0.92 19.69
CA LEU A 164 -8.88 -1.81 18.99
C LEU A 164 -7.70 -2.27 19.88
N SER A 165 -7.37 -1.54 20.96
CA SER A 165 -6.27 -1.88 21.86
C SER A 165 -6.42 -3.22 22.59
N ARG A 166 -7.59 -3.84 22.53
CA ARG A 166 -7.88 -5.19 23.04
C ARG A 166 -7.25 -6.30 22.24
N HIS A 167 -6.98 -6.06 20.94
CA HIS A 167 -6.37 -7.03 20.06
C HIS A 167 -4.85 -7.09 20.23
N ASP A 168 -4.24 -8.17 19.72
CA ASP A 168 -2.80 -8.41 19.81
C ASP A 168 -1.99 -7.32 19.07
N PRO A 169 -1.24 -6.47 19.78
CA PRO A 169 -0.47 -5.38 19.17
C PRO A 169 0.71 -5.88 18.32
N GLU A 170 1.07 -7.17 18.42
CA GLU A 170 2.09 -7.76 17.55
C GLU A 170 1.55 -8.11 16.18
N ARG A 171 0.21 -8.23 16.03
CA ARG A 171 -0.41 -8.70 14.79
C ARG A 171 -1.49 -7.77 14.24
N VAL A 172 -1.92 -6.75 15.01
CA VAL A 172 -2.90 -5.76 14.58
C VAL A 172 -2.23 -4.40 14.46
N PHE A 173 -2.32 -3.81 13.28
CA PHE A 173 -1.71 -2.54 12.90
C PHE A 173 -2.81 -1.53 12.61
N LEU A 174 -2.58 -0.25 12.91
CA LEU A 174 -3.57 0.81 12.77
C LEU A 174 -3.14 1.81 11.70
N GLU A 175 -3.97 1.99 10.68
CA GLU A 175 -3.75 2.95 9.60
C GLU A 175 -4.77 4.09 9.72
N PRO A 176 -4.34 5.29 10.16
CA PRO A 176 -5.25 6.38 10.53
C PRO A 176 -6.06 6.94 9.37
N MET A 177 -5.54 6.85 8.14
CA MET A 177 -6.21 7.34 6.95
C MET A 177 -5.59 6.70 5.71
N ASN A 178 -6.42 6.12 4.86
CA ASN A 178 -6.04 5.51 3.58
C ASN A 178 -5.31 6.49 2.63
N GLU A 179 -6.05 7.42 2.08
CA GLU A 179 -5.61 8.36 1.05
C GLU A 179 -6.01 9.79 1.39
N PRO A 180 -5.26 10.49 2.23
CA PRO A 180 -5.52 11.90 2.49
C PRO A 180 -5.30 12.73 1.22
N VAL A 181 -6.34 13.40 0.72
CA VAL A 181 -6.29 14.06 -0.59
C VAL A 181 -5.63 15.43 -0.52
N PHE A 182 -6.16 16.38 0.24
CA PHE A 182 -5.61 17.73 0.49
C PHE A 182 -5.06 18.44 -0.76
N ARG A 183 -5.81 18.45 -1.86
CA ARG A 183 -5.37 19.04 -3.14
C ARG A 183 -4.86 20.46 -2.95
N GLN A 184 -3.61 20.74 -3.38
CA GLN A 184 -2.92 22.04 -3.25
C GLN A 184 -2.76 22.57 -1.81
N LYS A 185 -2.95 21.69 -0.80
CA LYS A 185 -2.83 21.98 0.63
C LYS A 185 -2.21 20.79 1.37
N GLU A 186 -1.30 20.08 0.72
CA GLU A 186 -0.72 18.83 1.20
C GLU A 186 0.00 19.00 2.54
N ASP A 187 0.49 20.21 2.83
CA ASP A 187 1.12 20.61 4.08
C ASP A 187 0.17 20.64 5.28
N GLN A 188 -1.13 20.61 5.07
CA GLN A 188 -2.12 20.54 6.14
C GLN A 188 -2.25 19.14 6.74
N TRP A 189 -1.94 18.08 5.99
CA TRP A 189 -2.08 16.71 6.47
C TRP A 189 -1.10 16.32 7.58
N PRO A 190 0.21 16.56 7.47
CA PRO A 190 1.17 16.13 8.50
C PRO A 190 0.82 16.57 9.92
N PRO A 191 0.45 17.84 10.21
CA PRO A 191 0.08 18.25 11.57
C PRO A 191 -1.24 17.61 12.04
N ILE A 192 -2.19 17.34 11.16
CA ILE A 192 -3.42 16.62 11.51
C ILE A 192 -3.08 15.16 11.84
N GLN A 193 -2.27 14.50 10.99
CA GLN A 193 -1.82 13.13 11.21
C GLN A 193 -1.09 12.99 12.55
N GLU A 194 -0.23 13.92 12.92
CA GLU A 194 0.48 13.89 14.20
C GLU A 194 -0.49 13.92 15.39
N ARG A 195 -1.50 14.81 15.36
CA ARG A 195 -2.54 14.88 16.40
C ARG A 195 -3.36 13.58 16.49
N VAL A 196 -3.70 12.99 15.35
CA VAL A 196 -4.41 11.70 15.31
C VAL A 196 -3.56 10.59 15.88
N ILE A 197 -2.29 10.50 15.49
CA ILE A 197 -1.34 9.49 15.98
C ILE A 197 -1.13 9.63 17.49
N GLN A 198 -1.04 10.86 18.01
CA GLN A 198 -0.98 11.08 19.45
C GLN A 198 -2.22 10.54 20.16
N ALA A 199 -3.43 10.83 19.64
CA ALA A 199 -4.68 10.32 20.22
C ALA A 199 -4.76 8.78 20.18
N ILE A 200 -4.25 8.16 19.11
CA ILE A 200 -4.14 6.69 19.02
C ILE A 200 -3.14 6.19 20.05
N ARG A 201 -1.97 6.78 20.17
CA ARG A 201 -0.90 6.33 21.07
C ARG A 201 -1.32 6.37 22.55
N GLU A 202 -2.08 7.38 22.96
CA GLU A 202 -2.62 7.49 24.30
C GLU A 202 -3.59 6.35 24.66
N ASN A 203 -4.24 5.75 23.66
CA ASN A 203 -5.28 4.74 23.86
C ASN A 203 -4.89 3.32 23.40
N ALA A 204 -3.93 3.22 22.48
CA ALA A 204 -3.36 1.96 21.98
C ALA A 204 -1.82 2.02 22.01
N PRO A 205 -1.19 2.09 23.21
CA PRO A 205 0.23 2.45 23.36
C PRO A 205 1.21 1.48 22.72
N ARG A 206 0.81 0.23 22.48
CA ARG A 206 1.69 -0.81 21.94
C ARG A 206 1.50 -1.07 20.45
N HIS A 207 0.40 -0.63 19.84
CA HIS A 207 0.12 -0.90 18.43
C HIS A 207 1.05 -0.10 17.51
N THR A 208 1.54 -0.75 16.46
CA THR A 208 2.25 -0.05 15.39
C THR A 208 1.24 0.70 14.53
N ILE A 209 1.56 1.95 14.23
CA ILE A 209 0.71 2.83 13.42
C ILE A 209 1.35 3.01 12.04
N LEU A 210 0.54 3.04 10.98
CA LEU A 210 0.99 3.29 9.63
C LEU A 210 0.69 4.74 9.25
N ALA A 211 1.72 5.53 9.01
CA ALA A 211 1.62 6.93 8.62
C ALA A 211 1.83 7.11 7.12
N THR A 212 1.15 8.06 6.49
CA THR A 212 1.22 8.27 5.05
C THR A 212 1.29 9.74 4.66
N GLY A 213 1.70 10.01 3.40
CA GLY A 213 1.67 11.35 2.79
C GLY A 213 0.27 11.73 2.29
N ALA A 214 0.09 13.00 1.93
CA ALA A 214 -1.11 13.50 1.26
C ALA A 214 -1.16 13.08 -0.22
N SER A 215 -2.11 13.65 -0.98
CA SER A 215 -2.29 13.43 -2.42
C SER A 215 -2.38 11.96 -2.79
N TRP A 216 -3.35 11.25 -2.19
CA TRP A 216 -3.57 9.81 -2.40
C TRP A 216 -2.38 8.94 -2.01
N SER A 217 -1.66 9.30 -0.95
CA SER A 217 -0.51 8.54 -0.43
C SER A 217 0.59 8.30 -1.46
N ASN A 218 0.73 9.18 -2.47
CA ASN A 218 1.71 9.01 -3.53
C ASN A 218 3.15 9.26 -3.04
N ILE A 219 4.13 8.67 -3.72
CA ILE A 219 5.56 8.80 -3.36
C ILE A 219 6.03 10.26 -3.36
N HIS A 220 5.56 11.10 -4.28
CA HIS A 220 6.02 12.49 -4.41
C HIS A 220 5.73 13.35 -3.16
N THR A 221 4.59 13.17 -2.53
CA THR A 221 4.27 13.84 -1.26
C THR A 221 4.85 13.10 -0.06
N PHE A 222 4.90 11.78 -0.14
CA PHE A 222 5.46 10.92 0.88
C PHE A 222 6.93 11.27 1.22
N VAL A 223 7.81 11.41 0.22
CA VAL A 223 9.23 11.72 0.42
C VAL A 223 9.50 13.13 0.97
N LYS A 224 8.47 13.96 1.09
CA LYS A 224 8.54 15.29 1.71
C LYS A 224 8.21 15.27 3.21
N LEU A 225 7.74 14.14 3.73
CA LEU A 225 7.41 14.03 5.15
C LEU A 225 8.65 14.18 6.02
N THR A 226 8.45 14.83 7.17
CA THR A 226 9.39 14.74 8.29
C THR A 226 8.92 13.61 9.19
N PRO A 227 9.77 12.62 9.53
CA PRO A 227 9.38 11.53 10.41
C PRO A 227 8.92 12.05 11.77
N LEU A 228 7.90 11.40 12.30
CA LEU A 228 7.35 11.66 13.61
C LEU A 228 8.32 11.26 14.71
N ALA A 229 8.16 11.87 15.89
CA ALA A 229 8.97 11.54 17.07
C ALA A 229 8.69 10.12 17.59
N ASP A 230 7.45 9.62 17.41
CA ASP A 230 7.05 8.25 17.74
C ASP A 230 7.83 7.24 16.88
N LYS A 231 8.49 6.27 17.52
CA LYS A 231 9.33 5.27 16.84
C LYS A 231 8.56 4.00 16.47
N ASN A 232 7.35 3.81 16.98
CA ASN A 232 6.52 2.65 16.64
C ASN A 232 5.59 2.98 15.47
N ILE A 233 6.19 3.54 14.41
CA ILE A 233 5.54 3.97 13.17
C ILE A 233 6.20 3.27 11.98
N ILE A 234 5.39 2.73 11.09
CA ILE A 234 5.76 2.33 9.74
C ILE A 234 5.21 3.39 8.78
N TYR A 235 5.97 3.75 7.76
CA TYR A 235 5.52 4.72 6.77
C TYR A 235 5.02 4.00 5.53
N ASN A 236 3.88 4.43 5.02
CA ASN A 236 3.15 3.78 3.95
C ASN A 236 2.93 4.75 2.78
N PHE A 237 2.99 4.21 1.57
CA PHE A 237 2.61 4.89 0.35
C PHE A 237 1.80 3.94 -0.55
N HIS A 238 1.12 4.51 -1.56
CA HIS A 238 0.44 3.77 -2.62
C HIS A 238 1.15 3.98 -3.95
N PHE A 239 1.07 3.00 -4.84
CA PHE A 239 1.72 3.07 -6.14
C PHE A 239 0.81 2.57 -7.25
N TYR A 240 0.30 3.51 -8.04
CA TYR A 240 -0.53 3.23 -9.22
C TYR A 240 0.02 3.88 -10.50
N GLU A 241 1.27 4.36 -10.46
CA GLU A 241 1.90 4.97 -11.63
C GLU A 241 2.34 3.91 -12.66
N PRO A 242 2.12 4.22 -13.93
CA PRO A 242 1.41 5.40 -14.45
C PRO A 242 -0.11 5.19 -14.44
N HIS A 243 -0.86 6.12 -13.85
CA HIS A 243 -2.31 6.02 -13.65
C HIS A 243 -3.10 5.77 -14.95
N ILE A 244 -2.63 6.30 -16.08
CA ILE A 244 -3.21 6.08 -17.40
C ILE A 244 -3.22 4.59 -17.80
N PHE A 245 -2.28 3.82 -17.31
CA PHE A 245 -2.17 2.38 -17.51
C PHE A 245 -2.98 1.61 -16.45
N THR A 246 -2.73 1.88 -15.18
CA THR A 246 -3.30 1.08 -14.07
C THR A 246 -4.80 1.24 -13.92
N HIS A 247 -5.36 2.39 -14.30
CA HIS A 247 -6.79 2.71 -14.16
C HIS A 247 -7.53 2.79 -15.49
N GLN A 248 -6.92 2.37 -16.61
CA GLN A 248 -7.60 2.37 -17.92
C GLN A 248 -9.00 1.76 -17.83
N GLY A 249 -10.00 2.51 -18.29
CA GLY A 249 -11.39 2.09 -18.27
C GLY A 249 -12.12 2.18 -16.93
N ALA A 250 -11.48 2.65 -15.86
CA ALA A 250 -12.08 2.80 -14.54
C ALA A 250 -13.14 3.90 -14.53
N THR A 251 -14.40 3.53 -14.26
CA THR A 251 -15.55 4.44 -14.32
C THR A 251 -15.59 5.48 -13.21
N TRP A 252 -14.85 5.24 -12.12
CA TRP A 252 -14.71 6.16 -10.98
C TRP A 252 -13.54 7.14 -11.13
N SER A 253 -12.74 7.01 -12.19
CA SER A 253 -11.60 7.86 -12.48
C SER A 253 -12.00 9.07 -13.34
N SER A 254 -11.03 9.78 -13.92
CA SER A 254 -11.30 10.91 -14.81
C SER A 254 -12.01 10.49 -16.10
N ASP A 255 -12.73 11.41 -16.74
CA ASP A 255 -13.43 11.13 -18.00
C ASP A 255 -12.49 10.62 -19.09
N MET A 256 -11.26 11.15 -19.16
CA MET A 256 -10.24 10.67 -20.06
C MET A 256 -9.87 9.20 -19.78
N VAL A 257 -9.62 8.82 -18.53
CA VAL A 257 -9.20 7.45 -18.18
C VAL A 257 -10.30 6.43 -18.40
N LYS A 258 -11.57 6.80 -18.20
CA LYS A 258 -12.75 5.93 -18.44
C LYS A 258 -12.82 5.37 -19.87
N ILE A 259 -12.35 6.11 -20.86
CA ILE A 259 -12.43 5.71 -22.28
C ILE A 259 -11.24 4.91 -22.76
N LEU A 260 -10.16 4.83 -21.97
CA LEU A 260 -8.94 4.14 -22.36
C LEU A 260 -9.08 2.61 -22.30
N ARG A 261 -8.50 1.95 -23.26
CA ARG A 261 -8.49 0.47 -23.41
C ARG A 261 -7.16 0.02 -23.98
N GLU A 262 -6.70 -1.14 -23.54
CA GLU A 262 -5.53 -1.81 -24.09
C GLU A 262 -4.25 -0.96 -24.08
N VAL A 263 -4.13 -0.08 -23.08
CA VAL A 263 -2.91 0.72 -22.87
C VAL A 263 -1.78 -0.23 -22.50
N PRO A 264 -0.65 -0.21 -23.23
CA PRO A 264 0.40 -1.20 -23.08
C PRO A 264 1.34 -0.90 -21.90
N TYR A 265 1.98 -1.96 -21.38
CA TYR A 265 3.17 -1.90 -20.56
C TYR A 265 4.14 -3.02 -21.00
N PRO A 266 5.45 -2.75 -21.19
CA PRO A 266 6.09 -1.44 -21.19
C PRO A 266 5.55 -0.48 -22.24
N SER A 267 5.69 0.86 -22.02
CA SER A 267 5.24 1.86 -22.96
C SER A 267 6.33 2.29 -23.93
N THR A 268 5.98 2.42 -25.21
CA THR A 268 6.81 3.08 -26.23
C THR A 268 5.92 3.87 -27.18
N PRO A 269 6.46 4.84 -27.94
CA PRO A 269 5.71 5.55 -28.98
C PRO A 269 5.02 4.62 -29.99
N GLU A 270 5.63 3.48 -30.29
CA GLU A 270 5.09 2.47 -31.21
C GLU A 270 3.96 1.67 -30.57
N ALA A 271 4.14 1.24 -29.32
CA ALA A 271 3.18 0.41 -28.60
C ALA A 271 1.85 1.13 -28.34
N VAL A 272 1.89 2.45 -28.12
CA VAL A 272 0.67 3.26 -27.85
C VAL A 272 -0.15 3.59 -29.11
N GLN A 273 0.32 3.25 -30.33
CA GLN A 273 -0.44 3.55 -31.56
C GLN A 273 -1.79 2.82 -31.60
N LYS A 274 -1.84 1.58 -31.10
CA LYS A 274 -3.11 0.83 -31.04
C LYS A 274 -4.14 1.50 -30.13
N PRO A 275 -3.90 1.80 -28.85
CA PRO A 275 -4.87 2.48 -28.00
C PRO A 275 -5.19 3.90 -28.48
N ILE A 276 -4.26 4.64 -29.12
CA ILE A 276 -4.56 5.93 -29.78
C ILE A 276 -5.62 5.76 -30.85
N GLY A 277 -5.55 4.70 -31.65
CA GLY A 277 -6.55 4.38 -32.68
C GLY A 277 -7.92 3.98 -32.14
N LEU A 278 -8.04 3.64 -30.86
CA LEU A 278 -9.28 3.23 -30.21
C LEU A 278 -10.05 4.40 -29.56
N VAL A 279 -9.46 5.59 -29.49
CA VAL A 279 -10.09 6.77 -28.88
C VAL A 279 -10.29 7.89 -29.89
N GLU A 280 -11.39 8.63 -29.77
CA GLU A 280 -11.67 9.80 -30.61
C GLU A 280 -11.24 11.10 -29.92
N ASP A 281 -11.16 11.10 -28.58
CA ASP A 281 -10.81 12.26 -27.77
C ASP A 281 -9.35 12.67 -27.95
N GLU A 282 -9.13 13.94 -28.34
CA GLU A 282 -7.78 14.46 -28.65
C GLU A 282 -6.91 14.63 -27.39
N GLU A 283 -7.50 14.86 -26.22
CA GLU A 283 -6.72 14.91 -24.96
C GLU A 283 -6.24 13.53 -24.57
N ALA A 284 -7.08 12.51 -24.73
CA ALA A 284 -6.70 11.12 -24.52
C ALA A 284 -5.58 10.68 -25.48
N LYS A 285 -5.66 11.04 -26.77
CA LYS A 285 -4.59 10.77 -27.74
C LYS A 285 -3.26 11.40 -27.32
N LYS A 286 -3.29 12.69 -26.95
CA LYS A 286 -2.09 13.39 -26.45
C LYS A 286 -1.53 12.77 -25.17
N ALA A 287 -2.40 12.35 -24.25
CA ALA A 287 -1.99 11.68 -23.02
C ALA A 287 -1.31 10.33 -23.32
N LEU A 288 -1.87 9.53 -24.23
CA LEU A 288 -1.27 8.27 -24.69
C LEU A 288 0.08 8.49 -25.40
N GLN A 289 0.20 9.55 -26.23
CA GLN A 289 1.48 9.91 -26.86
C GLN A 289 2.54 10.23 -25.83
N ARG A 290 2.25 11.10 -24.85
CA ARG A 290 3.16 11.41 -23.74
C ARG A 290 3.56 10.15 -22.97
N TYR A 291 2.59 9.30 -22.65
CA TYR A 291 2.84 8.03 -21.98
C TYR A 291 3.82 7.13 -22.78
N GLY A 292 3.66 7.07 -24.10
CA GLY A 292 4.60 6.35 -24.97
C GLY A 292 6.00 6.96 -24.95
N GLU A 293 6.10 8.29 -24.96
CA GLU A 293 7.36 9.04 -24.90
C GLU A 293 8.06 8.91 -23.54
N GLU A 294 7.30 8.80 -22.47
CA GLU A 294 7.81 8.56 -21.11
C GLU A 294 8.49 7.20 -20.94
N ARG A 295 8.17 6.21 -21.78
CA ARG A 295 8.81 4.89 -21.82
C ARG A 295 8.79 4.17 -20.46
N TRP A 296 7.61 4.07 -19.87
CA TRP A 296 7.42 3.33 -18.62
C TRP A 296 7.82 1.86 -18.77
N ASN A 297 8.68 1.38 -17.89
CA ASN A 297 9.24 0.03 -17.84
C ASN A 297 9.71 -0.29 -16.41
N ALA A 298 10.33 -1.45 -16.22
CA ALA A 298 10.86 -1.90 -14.93
C ALA A 298 11.86 -0.90 -14.31
N ASP A 299 12.71 -0.25 -15.12
CA ASP A 299 13.71 0.70 -14.60
C ASP A 299 13.05 1.94 -14.01
N LYS A 300 12.02 2.49 -14.67
CA LYS A 300 11.27 3.65 -14.14
C LYS A 300 10.49 3.31 -12.86
N ILE A 301 9.89 2.13 -12.78
CA ILE A 301 9.27 1.66 -11.55
C ILE A 301 10.32 1.55 -10.45
N SER A 302 11.47 0.93 -10.74
CA SER A 302 12.57 0.78 -9.79
C SER A 302 13.12 2.13 -9.32
N GLU A 303 13.24 3.12 -10.22
CA GLU A 303 13.65 4.48 -9.88
C GLU A 303 12.67 5.14 -8.90
N ALA A 304 11.36 5.06 -9.18
CA ALA A 304 10.33 5.63 -8.31
C ALA A 304 10.33 4.98 -6.92
N ILE A 305 10.40 3.65 -6.85
CA ILE A 305 10.47 2.91 -5.58
C ILE A 305 11.79 3.22 -4.85
N GLY A 306 12.90 3.37 -5.59
CA GLY A 306 14.19 3.78 -5.05
C GLY A 306 14.16 5.13 -4.33
N GLN A 307 13.33 6.09 -4.77
CA GLN A 307 13.15 7.39 -4.09
C GLN A 307 12.52 7.18 -2.70
N ALA A 308 11.46 6.37 -2.58
CA ALA A 308 10.86 6.04 -1.29
C ALA A 308 11.86 5.29 -0.39
N ALA A 309 12.57 4.30 -0.93
CA ALA A 309 13.58 3.54 -0.20
C ALA A 309 14.71 4.43 0.34
N ALA A 310 15.22 5.36 -0.48
CA ALA A 310 16.26 6.31 -0.07
C ALA A 310 15.79 7.22 1.07
N TRP A 311 14.52 7.67 1.02
CA TRP A 311 13.92 8.42 2.11
C TRP A 311 13.86 7.58 3.40
N GLY A 312 13.37 6.33 3.32
CA GLY A 312 13.30 5.42 4.46
C GLY A 312 14.68 5.14 5.08
N GLN A 313 15.70 4.91 4.25
CA GLN A 313 17.09 4.71 4.69
C GLN A 313 17.65 5.95 5.37
N THR A 314 17.44 7.13 4.78
CA THR A 314 17.90 8.41 5.34
C THR A 314 17.37 8.67 6.73
N HIS A 315 16.11 8.27 6.98
CA HIS A 315 15.43 8.50 8.24
C HIS A 315 15.44 7.30 9.21
N GLY A 316 15.99 6.16 8.78
CA GLY A 316 16.05 4.94 9.60
C GLY A 316 14.67 4.37 9.92
N VAL A 317 13.71 4.44 9.00
CA VAL A 317 12.33 3.99 9.17
C VAL A 317 11.95 2.89 8.20
N GLN A 318 10.98 2.05 8.58
CA GLN A 318 10.46 0.96 7.75
C GLN A 318 9.30 1.44 6.88
N LEU A 319 9.19 0.86 5.68
CA LEU A 319 8.23 1.26 4.67
C LEU A 319 7.33 0.11 4.23
N THR A 320 6.08 0.44 3.88
CA THR A 320 5.15 -0.44 3.17
C THR A 320 4.53 0.28 1.98
N CYS A 321 4.16 -0.48 0.93
CA CYS A 321 3.30 -0.04 -0.15
C CYS A 321 1.95 -0.75 0.01
N ASN A 322 0.97 -0.07 0.62
CA ASN A 322 -0.27 -0.71 1.07
C ASN A 322 -1.33 -0.85 -0.02
N GLU A 323 -1.11 -0.19 -1.16
CA GLU A 323 -1.96 -0.38 -2.34
C GLU A 323 -1.14 -0.28 -3.63
N PHE A 324 -1.38 -1.23 -4.51
CA PHE A 324 -0.99 -1.21 -5.91
C PHE A 324 -1.80 -2.22 -6.69
N GLY A 325 -1.94 -2.00 -7.99
CA GLY A 325 -2.69 -2.88 -8.87
C GLY A 325 -2.89 -2.28 -10.24
N ALA A 326 -3.46 -3.07 -11.16
CA ALA A 326 -3.90 -2.60 -12.48
C ALA A 326 -5.29 -3.18 -12.78
N TYR A 327 -6.22 -2.32 -13.22
CA TYR A 327 -7.64 -2.63 -13.41
C TYR A 327 -7.84 -3.64 -14.55
N ARG A 328 -8.14 -4.90 -14.18
CA ARG A 328 -8.10 -6.06 -15.08
C ARG A 328 -9.17 -6.07 -16.17
N ASN A 329 -10.25 -5.27 -16.04
CA ASN A 329 -11.35 -5.34 -16.98
C ASN A 329 -10.97 -4.81 -18.38
N PHE A 330 -9.96 -3.92 -18.45
CA PHE A 330 -9.55 -3.29 -19.70
C PHE A 330 -8.03 -3.30 -19.91
N CYS A 331 -7.27 -3.69 -18.90
CA CYS A 331 -5.84 -3.95 -19.01
C CYS A 331 -5.62 -5.41 -19.45
N LEU A 332 -4.99 -5.62 -20.59
CA LEU A 332 -4.70 -6.96 -21.08
C LEU A 332 -3.72 -7.70 -20.16
N PRO A 333 -3.87 -9.03 -19.97
CA PRO A 333 -2.99 -9.81 -19.08
C PRO A 333 -1.51 -9.69 -19.44
N GLU A 334 -1.16 -9.66 -20.74
CA GLU A 334 0.21 -9.52 -21.23
C GLU A 334 0.89 -8.19 -20.84
N TYR A 335 0.13 -7.18 -20.43
CA TYR A 335 0.63 -5.90 -19.93
C TYR A 335 0.53 -5.82 -18.40
N ARG A 336 -0.57 -6.36 -17.84
CA ARG A 336 -0.85 -6.32 -16.41
C ARG A 336 0.15 -7.14 -15.61
N ILE A 337 0.42 -8.37 -16.04
CA ILE A 337 1.28 -9.30 -15.32
C ILE A 337 2.73 -8.81 -15.22
N PRO A 338 3.39 -8.33 -16.31
CA PRO A 338 4.73 -7.73 -16.19
C PRO A 338 4.78 -6.52 -15.26
N TRP A 339 3.80 -5.61 -15.29
CA TRP A 339 3.78 -4.45 -14.41
C TRP A 339 3.73 -4.84 -12.92
N ILE A 340 2.86 -5.80 -12.58
CA ILE A 340 2.76 -6.33 -11.21
C ILE A 340 4.08 -6.99 -10.78
N HIS A 341 4.68 -7.79 -11.66
CA HIS A 341 5.98 -8.43 -11.40
C HIS A 341 7.06 -7.40 -11.12
N ASP A 342 7.20 -6.39 -11.98
CA ASP A 342 8.27 -5.40 -11.91
C ASP A 342 8.14 -4.55 -10.64
N LEU A 343 6.92 -4.12 -10.30
CA LEU A 343 6.68 -3.37 -9.08
C LEU A 343 6.95 -4.21 -7.83
N ARG A 344 6.41 -5.43 -7.74
CA ARG A 344 6.67 -6.33 -6.62
C ARG A 344 8.17 -6.59 -6.46
N ALA A 345 8.89 -6.83 -7.55
CA ALA A 345 10.33 -7.05 -7.52
C ALA A 345 11.09 -5.82 -6.99
N ALA A 346 10.71 -4.61 -7.42
CA ALA A 346 11.31 -3.36 -6.94
C ALA A 346 11.05 -3.14 -5.44
N LEU A 347 9.84 -3.43 -4.95
CA LEU A 347 9.49 -3.33 -3.52
C LEU A 347 10.32 -4.31 -2.68
N GLU A 348 10.35 -5.59 -3.06
CA GLU A 348 11.08 -6.63 -2.34
C GLU A 348 12.61 -6.39 -2.36
N GLN A 349 13.17 -5.93 -3.48
CA GLN A 349 14.58 -5.56 -3.59
C GLN A 349 14.98 -4.44 -2.61
N ASN A 350 14.06 -3.55 -2.31
CA ASN A 350 14.26 -2.44 -1.38
C ASN A 350 13.76 -2.74 0.04
N HIS A 351 13.41 -3.99 0.36
CA HIS A 351 12.90 -4.42 1.68
C HIS A 351 11.65 -3.65 2.12
N ILE A 352 10.80 -3.26 1.18
CA ILE A 352 9.52 -2.60 1.42
C ILE A 352 8.43 -3.67 1.47
N GLY A 353 7.67 -3.71 2.57
CA GLY A 353 6.49 -4.57 2.66
C GLY A 353 5.41 -4.12 1.68
N TRP A 354 4.52 -5.02 1.25
CA TRP A 354 3.52 -4.65 0.26
C TRP A 354 2.16 -5.31 0.51
N CYS A 355 1.09 -4.65 0.03
CA CYS A 355 -0.27 -5.15 0.09
C CYS A 355 -1.00 -4.84 -1.23
N MET A 356 -1.27 -5.88 -2.03
CA MET A 356 -1.91 -5.71 -3.33
C MET A 356 -3.38 -5.29 -3.17
N TRP A 357 -3.83 -4.35 -3.96
CA TRP A 357 -5.22 -4.06 -4.20
C TRP A 357 -5.70 -4.85 -5.40
N GLU A 358 -6.50 -5.90 -5.26
CA GLU A 358 -7.25 -6.43 -4.12
C GLU A 358 -7.44 -7.96 -4.26
N PHE A 359 -8.13 -8.62 -3.30
CA PHE A 359 -8.37 -10.07 -3.37
C PHE A 359 -9.28 -10.46 -4.55
N ASP A 360 -10.53 -9.95 -4.64
CA ASP A 360 -11.54 -10.45 -5.58
C ASP A 360 -12.29 -9.38 -6.40
N GLY A 361 -11.82 -8.15 -6.46
CA GLY A 361 -12.47 -7.07 -7.19
C GLY A 361 -11.93 -6.83 -8.61
N GLY A 362 -12.03 -5.60 -9.08
CA GLY A 362 -11.58 -5.18 -10.40
C GLY A 362 -10.07 -5.23 -10.61
N PHE A 363 -9.29 -5.28 -9.53
CA PHE A 363 -7.85 -5.48 -9.53
C PHE A 363 -7.44 -6.89 -9.07
N GLY A 364 -8.39 -7.74 -8.80
CA GLY A 364 -8.31 -8.94 -8.00
C GLY A 364 -7.23 -9.96 -8.35
N LEU A 365 -6.75 -10.64 -7.29
CA LEU A 365 -5.91 -11.84 -7.34
C LEU A 365 -6.74 -13.08 -7.71
N VAL A 366 -8.01 -13.10 -7.34
CA VAL A 366 -8.94 -14.19 -7.66
C VAL A 366 -10.13 -13.69 -8.47
N ARG A 367 -10.82 -14.60 -9.11
CA ARG A 367 -12.17 -14.40 -9.66
C ARG A 367 -13.18 -15.17 -8.83
N ARG A 368 -14.44 -14.70 -8.78
CA ARG A 368 -15.52 -15.44 -8.14
C ARG A 368 -16.31 -16.24 -9.17
N GLU A 369 -16.26 -17.55 -9.05
CA GLU A 369 -17.09 -18.47 -9.82
C GLU A 369 -17.99 -19.24 -8.84
N ASN A 370 -19.30 -19.08 -8.97
CA ASN A 370 -20.28 -19.68 -8.06
C ASN A 370 -19.91 -19.41 -6.56
N ARG A 371 -19.47 -18.18 -6.25
CA ARG A 371 -18.98 -17.69 -4.94
C ARG A 371 -17.64 -18.27 -4.48
N LYS A 372 -17.05 -19.22 -5.19
CA LYS A 372 -15.70 -19.73 -4.87
C LYS A 372 -14.62 -18.84 -5.46
N ALA A 373 -13.53 -18.69 -4.73
CA ALA A 373 -12.34 -18.03 -5.24
C ALA A 373 -11.63 -18.96 -6.25
N VAL A 374 -11.39 -18.45 -7.45
CA VAL A 374 -10.57 -19.09 -8.49
C VAL A 374 -9.33 -18.23 -8.67
N LEU A 375 -8.18 -18.80 -8.37
CA LEU A 375 -6.90 -18.11 -8.42
C LEU A 375 -6.53 -17.72 -9.85
N ASP A 376 -6.03 -16.51 -10.02
CA ASP A 376 -5.31 -16.09 -11.21
C ASP A 376 -3.84 -16.53 -11.06
N GLU A 377 -3.51 -17.68 -11.62
CA GLU A 377 -2.19 -18.33 -11.47
C GLU A 377 -1.04 -17.44 -11.97
N ASP A 378 -1.25 -16.72 -13.07
CA ASP A 378 -0.22 -15.83 -13.61
C ASP A 378 0.00 -14.61 -12.70
N MET A 379 -1.08 -14.10 -12.12
CA MET A 379 -1.00 -13.04 -11.10
C MET A 379 -0.28 -13.53 -9.84
N ALA A 380 -0.59 -14.72 -9.35
CA ALA A 380 0.08 -15.31 -8.19
C ALA A 380 1.59 -15.46 -8.44
N LYS A 381 1.99 -15.94 -9.62
CA LYS A 381 3.41 -16.02 -10.02
C LYS A 381 4.06 -14.64 -10.09
N ALA A 382 3.39 -13.62 -10.66
CA ALA A 382 3.92 -12.26 -10.73
C ALA A 382 4.16 -11.67 -9.32
N LEU A 383 3.29 -11.99 -8.38
CA LEU A 383 3.42 -11.61 -6.96
C LEU A 383 4.44 -12.47 -6.19
N GLY A 384 5.05 -13.48 -6.81
CA GLY A 384 5.99 -14.37 -6.13
C GLY A 384 5.35 -15.16 -4.99
N LEU A 385 4.06 -15.51 -5.15
CA LEU A 385 3.31 -16.33 -4.21
C LEU A 385 3.54 -17.82 -4.48
N LYS A 386 3.25 -18.63 -3.46
CA LYS A 386 3.29 -20.09 -3.60
C LYS A 386 2.14 -20.52 -4.52
N GLY A 387 2.44 -21.37 -5.48
CA GLY A 387 1.46 -22.01 -6.35
C GLY A 387 0.94 -23.30 -5.75
#